data_43cd7d37a482db929bf8221afa9e6e2d
#
_entry.id   43cd7d37a482db929bf8221afa9e6e2d
#
_cell.length_a   1.000
_cell.length_b   1.000
_cell.length_c   1.000
_cell.angle_alpha   90.00
_cell.angle_beta   90.00
_cell.angle_gamma   90.00
#
_symmetry.space_group_name_H-M   'P 1'
#
loop_
_entity.id
_entity.type
_entity.pdbx_description
1 polymer ?
#
loop_
_entity_poly.entity_id
_entity_poly.type
_entity_poly.pdbx_seq_one_letter_code
_entity_poly.pdbx_strand_id
1 'polypeptide(L)'
;CLSRGLGDVYKRQIFYGVMVATSVTQEKSNRTIEVLVTSADTKILFFGKVLAGTIASLCQAGILMLAIVGAYKFNQSAWGGMLDMLLDIPANVLVTYALFGLGGVLFYTFIYGAFGALVSKTEDINKSAGSIQMVIMIVYFITLFQLMNIDGIAMKVLSYLPISSYSAMFARVAMGNVAVWEVVVSFIILVASIIGVGMIGSSIYRMGTLRYGNPIKIATAIKSLRKQKNK
;
A
#
# COMPACT_ATOMS: atom_id res chain seq x y z
N CYS A 1 -15.37 6.99 13.67
CA CYS A 1 -13.97 7.39 13.41
C CYS A 1 -13.15 6.26 12.79
N LEU A 2 -13.12 5.08 13.40
CA LEU A 2 -12.26 3.97 12.96
C LEU A 2 -12.55 3.53 11.53
N SER A 3 -13.84 3.35 11.16
CA SER A 3 -14.22 2.98 9.79
C SER A 3 -13.80 4.02 8.74
N ARG A 4 -13.78 5.31 9.09
CA ARG A 4 -13.25 6.37 8.21
C ARG A 4 -11.73 6.26 8.06
N GLY A 5 -10.99 6.04 9.14
CA GLY A 5 -9.54 5.84 9.10
C GLY A 5 -9.15 4.64 8.25
N LEU A 6 -9.84 3.50 8.40
CA LEU A 6 -9.64 2.32 7.55
C LEU A 6 -9.95 2.62 6.08
N GLY A 7 -11.04 3.35 5.81
CA GLY A 7 -11.43 3.76 4.46
C GLY A 7 -10.40 4.68 3.80
N ASP A 8 -9.76 5.57 4.56
CA ASP A 8 -8.74 6.47 4.04
C ASP A 8 -7.45 5.72 3.67
N VAL A 9 -7.01 4.77 4.50
CA VAL A 9 -5.85 3.91 4.16
C VAL A 9 -6.14 3.11 2.89
N TYR A 10 -7.33 2.51 2.80
CA TYR A 10 -7.79 1.77 1.62
C TYR A 10 -7.74 2.62 0.33
N LYS A 11 -8.34 3.82 0.37
CA LYS A 11 -8.36 4.73 -0.79
C LYS A 11 -6.96 5.14 -1.23
N ARG A 12 -6.08 5.46 -0.28
CA ARG A 12 -4.69 5.85 -0.58
C ARG A 12 -3.89 4.72 -1.21
N GLN A 13 -4.02 3.50 -0.71
CA GLN A 13 -3.35 2.34 -1.29
C GLN A 13 -3.72 2.14 -2.75
N ILE A 14 -5.01 2.27 -3.08
CA ILE A 14 -5.48 2.16 -4.47
C ILE A 14 -4.96 3.34 -5.30
N PHE A 15 -5.19 4.57 -4.84
CA PHE A 15 -4.87 5.77 -5.61
C PHE A 15 -3.38 5.85 -5.97
N TYR A 16 -2.50 5.76 -4.97
CA TYR A 16 -1.06 5.83 -5.20
C TYR A 16 -0.50 4.59 -5.87
N GLY A 17 -1.07 3.43 -5.59
CA GLY A 17 -0.72 2.20 -6.28
C GLY A 17 -1.01 2.28 -7.78
N VAL A 18 -2.21 2.71 -8.16
CA VAL A 18 -2.60 2.90 -9.57
C VAL A 18 -1.76 4.00 -10.22
N MET A 19 -1.47 5.10 -9.51
CA MET A 19 -0.60 6.18 -10.01
C MET A 19 0.79 5.66 -10.37
N VAL A 20 1.42 4.85 -9.51
CA VAL A 20 2.73 4.24 -9.79
C VAL A 20 2.64 3.24 -10.94
N ALA A 21 1.61 2.38 -10.98
CA ALA A 21 1.40 1.46 -12.09
C ALA A 21 1.25 2.20 -13.42
N THR A 22 0.46 3.29 -13.43
CA THR A 22 0.25 4.13 -14.62
C THR A 22 1.55 4.78 -15.08
N SER A 23 2.34 5.36 -14.17
CA SER A 23 3.66 5.93 -14.49
C SER A 23 4.58 4.91 -15.17
N VAL A 24 4.66 3.69 -14.59
CA VAL A 24 5.47 2.61 -15.16
C VAL A 24 5.00 2.21 -16.56
N THR A 25 3.68 2.05 -16.74
CA THR A 25 3.12 1.65 -18.04
C THR A 25 3.25 2.75 -19.10
N GLN A 26 3.09 4.02 -18.72
CA GLN A 26 3.26 5.16 -19.65
C GLN A 26 4.69 5.24 -20.18
N GLU A 27 5.70 5.09 -19.33
CA GLU A 27 7.09 5.10 -19.76
C GLU A 27 7.40 3.94 -20.72
N LYS A 28 6.79 2.78 -20.49
CA LYS A 28 6.88 1.65 -21.39
C LYS A 28 6.16 1.91 -22.71
N SER A 29 4.94 2.43 -22.68
CA SER A 29 4.13 2.73 -23.86
C SER A 29 4.78 3.78 -24.75
N ASN A 30 5.40 4.80 -24.16
CA ASN A 30 6.10 5.88 -24.86
C ASN A 30 7.56 5.55 -25.19
N ARG A 31 8.02 4.33 -24.91
CA ARG A 31 9.42 3.88 -25.07
C ARG A 31 10.46 4.69 -24.28
N THR A 32 10.04 5.61 -23.41
CA THR A 32 10.94 6.39 -22.56
C THR A 32 11.76 5.49 -21.64
N ILE A 33 11.23 4.30 -21.32
CA ILE A 33 11.94 3.31 -20.51
C ILE A 33 13.26 2.88 -21.15
N GLU A 34 13.38 2.88 -22.48
CA GLU A 34 14.61 2.49 -23.18
C GLU A 34 15.76 3.46 -22.86
N VAL A 35 15.45 4.76 -22.77
CA VAL A 35 16.42 5.79 -22.38
C VAL A 35 16.74 5.70 -20.88
N LEU A 36 15.74 5.45 -20.05
CA LEU A 36 15.94 5.36 -18.60
C LEU A 36 16.83 4.19 -18.20
N VAL A 37 16.68 3.00 -18.83
CA VAL A 37 17.49 1.82 -18.50
C VAL A 37 18.92 1.92 -19.01
N THR A 38 19.24 2.82 -19.94
CA THR A 38 20.63 3.10 -20.33
C THR A 38 21.32 4.03 -19.34
N SER A 39 20.54 4.82 -18.57
CA SER A 39 21.06 5.82 -17.62
C SER A 39 21.11 5.32 -16.18
N ALA A 40 20.26 4.35 -15.79
CA ALA A 40 20.17 3.85 -14.42
C ALA A 40 19.76 2.37 -14.37
N ASP A 41 20.19 1.67 -13.31
CA ASP A 41 19.77 0.28 -13.07
C ASP A 41 18.22 0.22 -12.89
N THR A 42 17.61 -0.77 -13.53
CA THR A 42 16.17 -1.03 -13.46
C THR A 42 15.65 -1.19 -12.02
N LYS A 43 16.48 -1.70 -11.10
CA LYS A 43 16.12 -1.79 -9.68
C LYS A 43 15.98 -0.40 -9.06
N ILE A 44 16.96 0.49 -9.32
CA ILE A 44 16.94 1.87 -8.79
C ILE A 44 15.72 2.61 -9.31
N LEU A 45 15.40 2.46 -10.61
CA LEU A 45 14.21 3.06 -11.21
C LEU A 45 12.92 2.55 -10.54
N PHE A 46 12.81 1.25 -10.31
CA PHE A 46 11.64 0.67 -9.69
C PHE A 46 11.44 1.14 -8.24
N PHE A 47 12.48 1.03 -7.41
CA PHE A 47 12.43 1.48 -6.02
C PHE A 47 12.19 2.99 -5.93
N GLY A 48 12.83 3.78 -6.79
CA GLY A 48 12.63 5.23 -6.85
C GLY A 48 11.19 5.62 -7.11
N LYS A 49 10.50 4.95 -8.05
CA LYS A 49 9.09 5.18 -8.35
C LYS A 49 8.17 4.83 -7.18
N VAL A 50 8.39 3.68 -6.57
CA VAL A 50 7.60 3.24 -5.41
C VAL A 50 7.79 4.21 -4.25
N LEU A 51 9.03 4.59 -3.95
CA LEU A 51 9.33 5.57 -2.90
C LEU A 51 8.73 6.94 -3.20
N ALA A 52 8.82 7.42 -4.45
CA ALA A 52 8.21 8.69 -4.85
C ALA A 52 6.69 8.70 -4.62
N GLY A 53 5.98 7.62 -5.05
CA GLY A 53 4.55 7.47 -4.79
C GLY A 53 4.20 7.41 -3.30
N THR A 54 5.03 6.73 -2.52
CA THR A 54 4.85 6.64 -1.06
C THR A 54 5.08 7.98 -0.37
N ILE A 55 6.13 8.72 -0.74
CA ILE A 55 6.40 10.06 -0.21
C ILE A 55 5.27 11.03 -0.59
N ALA A 56 4.78 10.98 -1.82
CA ALA A 56 3.64 11.78 -2.24
C ALA A 56 2.39 11.49 -1.39
N SER A 57 2.13 10.21 -1.08
CA SER A 57 1.05 9.80 -0.17
C SER A 57 1.22 10.39 1.23
N LEU A 58 2.44 10.36 1.77
CA LEU A 58 2.73 10.94 3.10
C LEU A 58 2.58 12.45 3.12
N CYS A 59 3.10 13.14 2.10
CA CYS A 59 2.96 14.61 1.97
C CYS A 59 1.49 15.01 1.91
N GLN A 60 0.69 14.32 1.10
CA GLN A 60 -0.75 14.60 1.03
C GLN A 60 -1.45 14.32 2.37
N ALA A 61 -1.09 13.23 3.05
CA ALA A 61 -1.64 12.94 4.37
C ALA A 61 -1.31 14.04 5.38
N GLY A 62 -0.05 14.49 5.41
CA GLY A 62 0.41 15.56 6.28
C GLY A 62 -0.31 16.89 5.99
N ILE A 63 -0.43 17.28 4.73
CA ILE A 63 -1.12 18.50 4.33
C ILE A 63 -2.60 18.45 4.75
N LEU A 64 -3.29 17.33 4.53
CA LEU A 64 -4.68 17.17 4.94
C LEU A 64 -4.84 17.25 6.46
N MET A 65 -3.95 16.60 7.22
CA MET A 65 -3.96 16.68 8.70
C MET A 65 -3.75 18.12 9.17
N LEU A 66 -2.76 18.82 8.62
CA LEU A 66 -2.49 20.23 8.95
C LEU A 66 -3.69 21.12 8.61
N ALA A 67 -4.32 20.90 7.45
CA ALA A 67 -5.51 21.64 7.05
C ALA A 67 -6.70 21.41 7.99
N ILE A 68 -6.93 20.14 8.39
CA ILE A 68 -8.02 19.79 9.33
C ILE A 68 -7.77 20.42 10.71
N VAL A 69 -6.56 20.27 11.25
CA VAL A 69 -6.20 20.84 12.55
C VAL A 69 -6.23 22.37 12.51
N GLY A 70 -5.73 22.97 11.43
CA GLY A 70 -5.78 24.42 11.22
C GLY A 70 -7.21 24.94 11.15
N ALA A 71 -8.04 24.35 10.29
CA ALA A 71 -9.46 24.72 10.16
C ALA A 71 -10.22 24.59 11.48
N TYR A 72 -9.92 23.55 12.24
CA TYR A 72 -10.52 23.35 13.57
C TYR A 72 -10.12 24.46 14.54
N LYS A 73 -8.82 24.76 14.67
CA LYS A 73 -8.33 25.82 15.56
C LYS A 73 -8.91 27.21 15.22
N PHE A 74 -9.07 27.51 13.94
CA PHE A 74 -9.68 28.77 13.50
C PHE A 74 -11.19 28.87 13.78
N ASN A 75 -11.90 27.75 13.84
CA ASN A 75 -13.35 27.69 14.04
C ASN A 75 -13.76 26.98 15.33
N GLN A 76 -12.91 26.91 16.34
CA GLN A 76 -13.13 26.15 17.57
C GLN A 76 -14.43 26.57 18.28
N SER A 77 -14.76 27.87 18.29
CA SER A 77 -15.97 28.41 18.88
C SER A 77 -17.25 27.92 18.18
N ALA A 78 -17.20 27.73 16.86
CA ALA A 78 -18.35 27.26 16.07
C ALA A 78 -18.62 25.75 16.22
N TRP A 79 -17.58 24.97 16.55
CA TRP A 79 -17.66 23.50 16.68
C TRP A 79 -17.93 23.01 18.11
N GLY A 80 -18.01 23.93 19.09
CA GLY A 80 -18.39 23.62 20.47
C GLY A 80 -17.57 22.51 21.14
N GLY A 81 -16.28 22.32 20.78
CA GLY A 81 -15.43 21.26 21.34
C GLY A 81 -15.71 19.85 20.81
N MET A 82 -16.57 19.69 19.81
CA MET A 82 -16.97 18.38 19.28
C MET A 82 -15.78 17.58 18.69
N LEU A 83 -14.75 18.27 18.20
CA LEU A 83 -13.55 17.63 17.64
C LEU A 83 -12.46 17.39 18.70
N ASP A 84 -12.51 18.00 19.88
CA ASP A 84 -11.56 17.73 20.95
C ASP A 84 -11.59 16.24 21.34
N MET A 85 -12.78 15.65 21.45
CA MET A 85 -12.97 14.22 21.67
C MET A 85 -12.44 13.34 20.50
N LEU A 86 -12.43 13.87 19.28
CA LEU A 86 -11.91 13.17 18.10
C LEU A 86 -10.39 13.32 17.94
N LEU A 87 -9.79 14.36 18.49
CA LEU A 87 -8.36 14.64 18.48
C LEU A 87 -7.64 14.02 19.68
N ASP A 88 -8.38 13.65 20.72
CA ASP A 88 -7.83 12.94 21.89
C ASP A 88 -7.62 11.44 21.58
N ILE A 89 -6.78 11.19 20.56
CA ILE A 89 -6.42 9.84 20.16
C ILE A 89 -5.13 9.44 20.90
N PRO A 90 -5.13 8.30 21.59
CA PRO A 90 -3.93 7.80 22.27
C PRO A 90 -2.72 7.69 21.32
N ALA A 91 -1.54 8.10 21.79
CA ALA A 91 -0.33 8.13 20.97
C ALA A 91 0.03 6.76 20.36
N ASN A 92 -0.24 5.66 21.08
CA ASN A 92 -0.03 4.30 20.57
C ASN A 92 -0.87 3.98 19.34
N VAL A 93 -2.11 4.47 19.27
CA VAL A 93 -3.02 4.31 18.12
C VAL A 93 -2.49 5.11 16.94
N LEU A 94 -2.06 6.37 17.16
CA LEU A 94 -1.48 7.22 16.11
C LEU A 94 -0.19 6.63 15.54
N VAL A 95 0.71 6.15 16.40
CA VAL A 95 1.97 5.51 15.97
C VAL A 95 1.67 4.24 15.16
N THR A 96 0.76 3.40 15.65
CA THR A 96 0.37 2.18 14.93
C THR A 96 -0.25 2.52 13.58
N TYR A 97 -1.13 3.52 13.51
CA TYR A 97 -1.72 3.98 12.26
C TYR A 97 -0.64 4.47 11.27
N ALA A 98 0.33 5.26 11.73
CA ALA A 98 1.41 5.76 10.89
C ALA A 98 2.30 4.62 10.37
N LEU A 99 2.75 3.72 11.24
CA LEU A 99 3.65 2.62 10.88
C LEU A 99 2.98 1.60 9.94
N PHE A 100 1.81 1.11 10.30
CA PHE A 100 1.10 0.11 9.50
C PHE A 100 0.46 0.71 8.26
N GLY A 101 -0.04 1.95 8.33
CA GLY A 101 -0.55 2.68 7.17
C GLY A 101 0.53 2.91 6.12
N LEU A 102 1.72 3.39 6.53
CA LEU A 102 2.87 3.54 5.65
C LEU A 102 3.33 2.20 5.08
N GLY A 103 3.46 1.18 5.93
CA GLY A 103 3.81 -0.16 5.51
C GLY A 103 2.83 -0.74 4.50
N GLY A 104 1.53 -0.55 4.71
CA GLY A 104 0.49 -0.97 3.77
C GLY A 104 0.57 -0.25 2.43
N VAL A 105 0.78 1.07 2.43
CA VAL A 105 0.98 1.84 1.19
C VAL A 105 2.20 1.33 0.44
N LEU A 106 3.35 1.15 1.10
CA LEU A 106 4.57 0.61 0.49
C LEU A 106 4.32 -0.79 -0.08
N PHE A 107 3.74 -1.69 0.69
CA PHE A 107 3.47 -3.07 0.29
C PHE A 107 2.67 -3.14 -1.01
N TYR A 108 1.54 -2.43 -1.04
CA TYR A 108 0.68 -2.44 -2.23
C TYR A 108 1.27 -1.64 -3.40
N THR A 109 1.99 -0.55 -3.15
CA THR A 109 2.64 0.22 -4.22
C THR A 109 3.71 -0.61 -4.93
N PHE A 110 4.46 -1.46 -4.22
CA PHE A 110 5.36 -2.43 -4.84
C PHE A 110 4.62 -3.43 -5.74
N ILE A 111 3.48 -3.95 -5.28
CA ILE A 111 2.64 -4.86 -6.07
C ILE A 111 2.14 -4.14 -7.34
N TYR A 112 1.55 -2.97 -7.19
CA TYR A 112 1.04 -2.18 -8.31
C TYR A 112 2.13 -1.80 -9.32
N GLY A 113 3.31 -1.40 -8.86
CA GLY A 113 4.46 -1.09 -9.72
C GLY A 113 4.92 -2.29 -10.54
N ALA A 114 4.97 -3.48 -9.92
CA ALA A 114 5.30 -4.73 -10.62
C ALA A 114 4.25 -5.08 -11.68
N PHE A 115 2.95 -4.91 -11.37
CA PHE A 115 1.86 -5.12 -12.33
C PHE A 115 1.91 -4.12 -13.49
N GLY A 116 2.18 -2.83 -13.21
CA GLY A 116 2.34 -1.81 -14.25
C GLY A 116 3.41 -2.18 -15.28
N ALA A 117 4.50 -2.82 -14.85
CA ALA A 117 5.55 -3.28 -15.77
C ALA A 117 5.11 -4.42 -16.69
N LEU A 118 4.13 -5.23 -16.30
CA LEU A 118 3.59 -6.33 -17.11
C LEU A 118 2.58 -5.88 -18.16
N VAL A 119 1.99 -4.69 -17.97
CA VAL A 119 1.02 -4.10 -18.89
C VAL A 119 1.74 -3.31 -19.97
N SER A 120 1.24 -3.37 -21.22
CA SER A 120 1.84 -2.68 -22.36
C SER A 120 1.08 -1.43 -22.81
N LYS A 121 -0.21 -1.33 -22.43
CA LYS A 121 -1.06 -0.19 -22.77
C LYS A 121 -1.70 0.39 -21.52
N THR A 122 -1.77 1.70 -21.42
CA THR A 122 -2.37 2.40 -20.28
C THR A 122 -3.85 2.05 -20.07
N GLU A 123 -4.57 1.72 -21.15
CA GLU A 123 -5.98 1.31 -21.11
C GLU A 123 -6.20 -0.03 -20.38
N ASP A 124 -5.21 -0.93 -20.40
CA ASP A 124 -5.27 -2.23 -19.76
C ASP A 124 -4.91 -2.19 -18.26
N ILE A 125 -4.43 -1.04 -17.76
CA ILE A 125 -4.06 -0.87 -16.33
C ILE A 125 -5.26 -1.13 -15.45
N ASN A 126 -6.43 -0.56 -15.78
CA ASN A 126 -7.64 -0.71 -14.97
C ASN A 126 -8.08 -2.17 -14.87
N LYS A 127 -7.90 -2.97 -15.91
CA LYS A 127 -8.19 -4.42 -15.88
C LYS A 127 -7.21 -5.16 -14.97
N SER A 128 -5.92 -4.84 -15.08
CA SER A 128 -4.87 -5.49 -14.28
C SER A 128 -4.91 -5.03 -12.83
N ALA A 129 -5.11 -3.73 -12.57
CA ALA A 129 -5.25 -3.16 -11.25
C ALA A 129 -6.52 -3.62 -10.54
N GLY A 130 -7.60 -3.91 -11.28
CA GLY A 130 -8.88 -4.35 -10.73
C GLY A 130 -8.77 -5.62 -9.88
N SER A 131 -7.90 -6.55 -10.25
CA SER A 131 -7.66 -7.77 -9.44
C SER A 131 -7.03 -7.45 -8.08
N ILE A 132 -6.07 -6.51 -8.04
CA ILE A 132 -5.45 -6.08 -6.79
C ILE A 132 -6.48 -5.31 -5.95
N GLN A 133 -7.25 -4.42 -6.58
CA GLN A 133 -8.33 -3.67 -5.91
C GLN A 133 -9.35 -4.59 -5.27
N MET A 134 -9.74 -5.69 -5.95
CA MET A 134 -10.64 -6.69 -5.38
C MET A 134 -10.06 -7.32 -4.11
N VAL A 135 -8.77 -7.70 -4.11
CA VAL A 135 -8.12 -8.26 -2.92
C VAL A 135 -8.14 -7.24 -1.78
N ILE A 136 -7.74 -5.99 -2.04
CA ILE A 136 -7.76 -4.93 -1.02
C ILE A 136 -9.18 -4.72 -0.49
N MET A 137 -10.18 -4.70 -1.36
CA MET A 137 -11.58 -4.52 -1.00
C MET A 137 -12.10 -5.68 -0.13
N ILE A 138 -11.79 -6.92 -0.47
CA ILE A 138 -12.15 -8.09 0.32
C ILE A 138 -11.53 -8.00 1.73
N VAL A 139 -10.23 -7.70 1.81
CA VAL A 139 -9.53 -7.51 3.08
C VAL A 139 -10.18 -6.40 3.92
N TYR A 140 -10.52 -5.29 3.29
CA TYR A 140 -11.18 -4.18 3.96
C TYR A 140 -12.54 -4.60 4.54
N PHE A 141 -13.39 -5.26 3.75
CA PHE A 141 -14.69 -5.74 4.24
C PHE A 141 -14.56 -6.79 5.33
N ILE A 142 -13.66 -7.76 5.18
CA ILE A 142 -13.44 -8.76 6.24
C ILE A 142 -13.03 -8.06 7.54
N THR A 143 -12.11 -7.08 7.48
CA THR A 143 -11.71 -6.31 8.66
C THR A 143 -12.89 -5.55 9.26
N LEU A 144 -13.74 -4.92 8.44
CA LEU A 144 -14.95 -4.22 8.93
C LEU A 144 -15.92 -5.15 9.63
N PHE A 145 -16.21 -6.32 9.08
CA PHE A 145 -17.10 -7.31 9.70
C PHE A 145 -16.52 -7.85 11.01
N GLN A 146 -15.20 -7.99 11.10
CA GLN A 146 -14.53 -8.46 12.30
C GLN A 146 -14.40 -7.39 13.41
N LEU A 147 -14.75 -6.11 13.16
CA LEU A 147 -14.76 -5.08 14.20
C LEU A 147 -15.70 -5.42 15.36
N MET A 148 -16.75 -6.20 15.11
CA MET A 148 -17.66 -6.67 16.15
C MET A 148 -17.06 -7.77 17.03
N ASN A 149 -16.01 -8.45 16.57
CA ASN A 149 -15.29 -9.48 17.31
C ASN A 149 -13.78 -9.24 17.23
N ILE A 150 -13.33 -8.11 17.77
CA ILE A 150 -11.97 -7.56 17.61
C ILE A 150 -10.90 -8.50 18.20
N ASP A 151 -11.20 -9.21 19.25
CA ASP A 151 -10.28 -10.15 19.92
C ASP A 151 -10.45 -11.59 19.42
N GLY A 152 -11.30 -11.81 18.43
CA GLY A 152 -11.54 -13.10 17.81
C GLY A 152 -10.31 -13.65 17.07
N ILE A 153 -10.25 -14.99 16.93
CA ILE A 153 -9.14 -15.67 16.24
C ILE A 153 -8.96 -15.16 14.82
N ALA A 154 -10.04 -14.91 14.08
CA ALA A 154 -9.99 -14.40 12.73
C ALA A 154 -9.29 -13.04 12.65
N MET A 155 -9.63 -12.12 13.55
CA MET A 155 -9.00 -10.79 13.59
C MET A 155 -7.52 -10.87 14.01
N LYS A 156 -7.17 -11.78 14.92
CA LYS A 156 -5.77 -12.06 15.27
C LYS A 156 -4.98 -12.53 14.06
N VAL A 157 -5.49 -13.50 13.32
CA VAL A 157 -4.83 -14.01 12.09
C VAL A 157 -4.65 -12.90 11.06
N LEU A 158 -5.71 -12.11 10.79
CA LEU A 158 -5.66 -10.98 9.86
C LEU A 158 -4.61 -9.93 10.26
N SER A 159 -4.40 -9.72 11.56
CA SER A 159 -3.42 -8.74 12.04
C SER A 159 -1.96 -9.15 11.80
N TYR A 160 -1.67 -10.43 11.58
CA TYR A 160 -0.33 -10.92 11.23
C TYR A 160 -0.12 -11.12 9.72
N LEU A 161 -1.19 -11.22 8.93
CA LEU A 161 -1.07 -11.35 7.49
C LEU A 161 -0.66 -10.02 6.84
N PRO A 162 0.44 -9.95 6.05
CA PRO A 162 0.92 -8.70 5.46
C PRO A 162 -0.11 -7.98 4.60
N ILE A 163 -0.99 -8.75 3.95
CA ILE A 163 -2.06 -8.25 3.09
C ILE A 163 -3.11 -7.46 3.88
N SER A 164 -3.34 -7.80 5.16
CA SER A 164 -4.42 -7.25 6.00
C SER A 164 -3.91 -6.54 7.25
N SER A 165 -2.64 -6.74 7.64
CA SER A 165 -2.08 -6.21 8.89
C SER A 165 -2.20 -4.70 9.02
N TYR A 166 -2.10 -3.96 7.93
CA TYR A 166 -2.23 -2.51 7.89
C TYR A 166 -3.58 -2.00 8.41
N SER A 167 -4.66 -2.77 8.23
CA SER A 167 -6.00 -2.44 8.68
C SER A 167 -6.38 -3.18 9.96
N ALA A 168 -6.08 -4.48 10.03
CA ALA A 168 -6.49 -5.33 11.14
C ALA A 168 -5.70 -5.02 12.43
N MET A 169 -4.38 -4.81 12.36
CA MET A 169 -3.59 -4.46 13.55
C MET A 169 -3.95 -3.07 14.06
N PHE A 170 -4.12 -2.09 13.17
CA PHE A 170 -4.61 -0.76 13.55
C PHE A 170 -5.96 -0.84 14.27
N ALA A 171 -6.92 -1.60 13.74
CA ALA A 171 -8.23 -1.77 14.35
C ALA A 171 -8.13 -2.42 15.75
N ARG A 172 -7.30 -3.46 15.90
CA ARG A 172 -7.09 -4.13 17.19
C ARG A 172 -6.47 -3.20 18.22
N VAL A 173 -5.46 -2.40 17.86
CA VAL A 173 -4.84 -1.44 18.79
C VAL A 173 -5.81 -0.31 19.17
N ALA A 174 -6.69 0.10 18.24
CA ALA A 174 -7.64 1.17 18.48
C ALA A 174 -8.84 0.77 19.34
N MET A 175 -9.27 -0.49 19.31
CA MET A 175 -10.50 -0.96 19.94
C MET A 175 -10.32 -2.12 20.91
N GLY A 176 -9.22 -2.86 20.83
CA GLY A 176 -8.94 -4.06 21.62
C GLY A 176 -7.77 -3.88 22.60
N ASN A 177 -7.52 -4.94 23.35
CA ASN A 177 -6.34 -5.03 24.22
C ASN A 177 -5.25 -5.82 23.53
N VAL A 178 -4.28 -5.13 22.91
CA VAL A 178 -3.18 -5.75 22.18
C VAL A 178 -1.87 -5.54 22.93
N ALA A 179 -1.17 -6.62 23.19
CA ALA A 179 0.15 -6.56 23.79
C ALA A 179 1.17 -5.93 22.80
N VAL A 180 2.07 -5.09 23.29
CA VAL A 180 3.09 -4.40 22.45
C VAL A 180 3.90 -5.38 21.61
N TRP A 181 4.22 -6.55 22.15
CA TRP A 181 4.98 -7.59 21.40
C TRP A 181 4.22 -8.09 20.17
N GLU A 182 2.88 -8.20 20.20
CA GLU A 182 2.07 -8.60 19.03
C GLU A 182 2.20 -7.57 17.91
N VAL A 183 2.16 -6.27 18.26
CA VAL A 183 2.33 -5.17 17.31
C VAL A 183 3.72 -5.24 16.68
N VAL A 184 4.77 -5.42 17.48
CA VAL A 184 6.16 -5.51 17.02
C VAL A 184 6.35 -6.71 16.08
N VAL A 185 5.87 -7.89 16.44
CA VAL A 185 5.99 -9.10 15.61
C VAL A 185 5.25 -8.92 14.28
N SER A 186 4.02 -8.41 14.33
CA SER A 186 3.26 -8.14 13.09
C SER A 186 3.96 -7.12 12.19
N PHE A 187 4.54 -6.07 12.78
CA PHE A 187 5.30 -5.08 12.02
C PHE A 187 6.56 -5.65 11.38
N ILE A 188 7.30 -6.51 12.08
CA ILE A 188 8.46 -7.22 11.52
C ILE A 188 8.03 -8.09 10.33
N ILE A 189 6.93 -8.82 10.44
CA ILE A 189 6.39 -9.65 9.35
C ILE A 189 6.01 -8.76 8.15
N LEU A 190 5.38 -7.62 8.39
CA LEU A 190 5.02 -6.68 7.34
C LEU A 190 6.27 -6.14 6.62
N VAL A 191 7.29 -5.69 7.37
CA VAL A 191 8.55 -5.17 6.80
C VAL A 191 9.28 -6.26 6.01
N ALA A 192 9.39 -7.47 6.54
CA ALA A 192 9.99 -8.59 5.82
C ALA A 192 9.25 -8.90 4.51
N SER A 193 7.91 -8.79 4.53
CA SER A 193 7.07 -8.98 3.35
C SER A 193 7.23 -7.86 2.34
N ILE A 194 7.36 -6.60 2.77
CA ILE A 194 7.65 -5.45 1.91
C ILE A 194 8.98 -5.66 1.17
N ILE A 195 10.02 -6.07 1.88
CA ILE A 195 11.33 -6.37 1.28
C ILE A 195 11.21 -7.51 0.26
N GLY A 196 10.52 -8.60 0.62
CA GLY A 196 10.30 -9.75 -0.26
C GLY A 196 9.54 -9.36 -1.54
N VAL A 197 8.44 -8.64 -1.40
CA VAL A 197 7.64 -8.16 -2.54
C VAL A 197 8.42 -7.15 -3.37
N GLY A 198 9.22 -6.27 -2.74
CA GLY A 198 10.10 -5.33 -3.43
C GLY A 198 11.15 -6.02 -4.30
N MET A 199 11.80 -7.07 -3.78
CA MET A 199 12.78 -7.86 -4.54
C MET A 199 12.15 -8.61 -5.72
N ILE A 200 11.01 -9.26 -5.49
CA ILE A 200 10.26 -9.95 -6.56
C ILE A 200 9.75 -8.93 -7.57
N GLY A 201 9.18 -7.82 -7.11
CA GLY A 201 8.66 -6.74 -7.93
C GLY A 201 9.72 -6.11 -8.82
N SER A 202 10.93 -5.85 -8.30
CA SER A 202 12.04 -5.32 -9.09
C SER A 202 12.49 -6.29 -10.19
N SER A 203 12.45 -7.59 -9.92
CA SER A 203 12.77 -8.63 -10.91
C SER A 203 11.68 -8.71 -11.99
N ILE A 204 10.41 -8.61 -11.61
CA ILE A 204 9.27 -8.54 -12.55
C ILE A 204 9.37 -7.25 -13.39
N TYR A 205 9.69 -6.12 -12.76
CA TYR A 205 9.85 -4.83 -13.43
C TYR A 205 10.94 -4.92 -14.51
N ARG A 206 12.12 -5.43 -14.17
CA ARG A 206 13.22 -5.64 -15.13
C ARG A 206 12.79 -6.52 -16.32
N MET A 207 12.08 -7.60 -16.08
CA MET A 207 11.62 -8.51 -17.12
C MET A 207 10.49 -7.89 -17.96
N GLY A 208 9.57 -7.16 -17.31
CA GLY A 208 8.39 -6.60 -17.96
C GLY A 208 8.71 -5.38 -18.82
N THR A 209 9.61 -4.51 -18.37
CA THR A 209 10.01 -3.29 -19.11
C THR A 209 10.79 -3.56 -20.37
N LEU A 210 11.56 -4.65 -20.43
CA LEU A 210 12.34 -5.04 -21.61
C LEU A 210 11.56 -5.86 -22.64
N ARG A 211 10.29 -6.20 -22.37
CA ARG A 211 9.44 -6.96 -23.28
C ARG A 211 8.29 -6.11 -23.78
N TYR A 212 8.22 -5.97 -25.10
CA TYR A 212 7.10 -5.36 -25.82
C TYR A 212 6.20 -6.45 -26.42
N GLY A 213 4.90 -6.24 -26.45
CA GLY A 213 3.93 -7.16 -27.03
C GLY A 213 2.81 -7.54 -26.05
N ASN A 214 2.24 -8.73 -26.20
CA ASN A 214 1.11 -9.19 -25.40
C ASN A 214 1.40 -9.19 -23.90
N PRO A 215 0.44 -8.75 -23.05
CA PRO A 215 0.61 -8.72 -21.62
C PRO A 215 0.94 -10.13 -21.08
N ILE A 216 2.00 -10.21 -20.27
CA ILE A 216 2.46 -11.47 -19.70
C ILE A 216 1.62 -11.76 -18.46
N LYS A 217 1.02 -12.95 -18.38
CA LYS A 217 0.35 -13.41 -17.15
C LYS A 217 1.38 -13.54 -16.02
N ILE A 218 1.03 -13.05 -14.83
CA ILE A 218 1.90 -13.05 -13.63
C ILE A 218 2.45 -14.45 -13.31
N ALA A 219 1.61 -15.49 -13.44
CA ALA A 219 2.05 -16.87 -13.25
C ALA A 219 3.21 -17.26 -14.18
N THR A 220 3.19 -16.77 -15.42
CA THR A 220 4.26 -16.99 -16.42
C THR A 220 5.52 -16.20 -16.07
N ALA A 221 5.35 -14.97 -15.56
CA ALA A 221 6.45 -14.14 -15.08
C ALA A 221 7.18 -14.79 -13.89
N ILE A 222 6.45 -15.25 -12.88
CA ILE A 222 7.02 -15.94 -11.71
C ILE A 222 7.70 -17.25 -12.12
N LYS A 223 7.11 -18.02 -13.05
CA LYS A 223 7.68 -19.28 -13.54
C LYS A 223 9.00 -19.05 -14.30
N SER A 224 9.11 -17.96 -15.05
CA SER A 224 10.34 -17.60 -15.77
C SER A 224 11.46 -17.16 -14.82
N LEU A 225 11.15 -16.43 -13.76
CA LEU A 225 12.13 -16.08 -12.71
C LEU A 225 12.70 -17.31 -12.00
N ARG A 226 11.85 -18.32 -11.74
CA ARG A 226 12.29 -19.58 -11.12
C ARG A 226 13.22 -20.38 -12.04
N LYS A 227 13.02 -20.34 -13.37
CA LYS A 227 13.92 -20.97 -14.34
C LYS A 227 15.28 -20.27 -14.48
N GLN A 228 15.32 -18.93 -14.32
CA GLN A 228 16.59 -18.18 -14.35
C GLN A 228 17.47 -18.39 -13.12
N LYS A 229 16.86 -18.69 -11.97
CA LYS A 229 17.60 -18.94 -10.72
C LYS A 229 18.23 -20.35 -10.68
N ASN A 230 17.79 -21.26 -11.54
CA ASN A 230 18.28 -22.65 -11.63
C ASN A 230 19.28 -22.88 -12.79
N LYS A 231 19.72 -21.81 -13.45
CA LYS A 231 20.85 -21.78 -14.37
C LYS A 231 21.99 -20.94 -13.79
#